data_d041c3b184dc3ffa47698511938afd04
#
_entry.id   d041c3b184dc3ffa47698511938afd04
#
_cell.length_a   1.000
_cell.length_b   1.000
_cell.length_c   1.000
_cell.angle_alpha   90.00
_cell.angle_beta   90.00
_cell.angle_gamma   90.00
#
_symmetry.space_group_name_H-M   'P 1'
#
loop_
_entity.id
_entity.type
_entity.pdbx_description
1 polymer ?
#
loop_
_entity_poly.entity_id
_entity_poly.type
_entity_poly.pdbx_seq_one_letter_code
_entity_poly.pdbx_strand_id
1 'polypeptide(L)'
;MKRKLIINGKEYEMPKMDVDTYMEYLEVRDDIMGTEKKNGLYTAEQFRKMLDCICMVYGNQFTVDELKDKETGLGVAAIIMEFALIEESLGDEVNGKVEKLQKNFTSGK
;
A
#
# COMPACT_ATOMS: atom_id res chain seq x y z
N MET A 1 6.61 0.52 -10.73
CA MET A 1 5.88 -0.73 -11.02
C MET A 1 4.54 -0.72 -10.31
N LYS A 2 3.46 -1.01 -11.02
CA LYS A 2 2.14 -1.00 -10.42
C LYS A 2 1.85 -2.29 -9.67
N ARG A 3 1.26 -2.15 -8.49
CA ARG A 3 0.86 -3.30 -7.69
C ARG A 3 -0.45 -3.88 -8.23
N LYS A 4 -0.57 -5.18 -8.13
CA LYS A 4 -1.79 -5.91 -8.52
C LYS A 4 -2.15 -6.89 -7.42
N LEU A 5 -3.44 -7.06 -7.20
CA LEU A 5 -3.98 -8.05 -6.26
C LEU A 5 -4.95 -8.96 -6.97
N ILE A 6 -4.95 -10.22 -6.59
CA ILE A 6 -5.94 -11.17 -7.07
C ILE A 6 -6.83 -11.56 -5.90
N ILE A 7 -8.12 -11.28 -6.03
CA ILE A 7 -9.12 -11.61 -5.01
C ILE A 7 -10.24 -12.36 -5.71
N ASN A 8 -10.53 -13.55 -5.23
CA ASN A 8 -11.58 -14.40 -5.80
C ASN A 8 -11.40 -14.60 -7.31
N GLY A 9 -10.15 -14.79 -7.74
CA GLY A 9 -9.84 -15.02 -9.15
C GLY A 9 -9.84 -13.78 -10.03
N LYS A 10 -10.19 -12.63 -9.48
CA LYS A 10 -10.22 -11.38 -10.25
C LYS A 10 -8.99 -10.54 -9.92
N GLU A 11 -8.34 -10.03 -10.95
CA GLU A 11 -7.16 -9.19 -10.81
C GLU A 11 -7.55 -7.72 -10.68
N TYR A 12 -6.97 -7.06 -9.70
CA TYR A 12 -7.17 -5.62 -9.46
C TYR A 12 -5.83 -4.93 -9.53
N GLU A 13 -5.75 -3.86 -10.31
CA GLU A 13 -4.54 -3.08 -10.43
C GLU A 13 -4.65 -1.83 -9.56
N MET A 14 -3.57 -1.52 -8.84
CA MET A 14 -3.51 -0.31 -8.02
C MET A 14 -3.47 0.92 -8.94
N PRO A 15 -4.46 1.83 -8.84
CA PRO A 15 -4.46 3.02 -9.69
C PRO A 15 -3.40 4.01 -9.24
N LYS A 16 -3.17 5.03 -10.04
CA LYS A 16 -2.30 6.12 -9.64
C LYS A 16 -2.86 6.76 -8.37
N MET A 17 -2.01 6.90 -7.37
CA MET A 17 -2.43 7.46 -6.09
C MET A 17 -2.46 8.98 -6.16
N ASP A 18 -3.59 9.58 -5.76
CA ASP A 18 -3.67 11.03 -5.69
C ASP A 18 -3.07 11.52 -4.36
N VAL A 19 -2.93 12.85 -4.24
CA VAL A 19 -2.26 13.44 -3.07
C VAL A 19 -3.02 13.14 -1.78
N ASP A 20 -4.33 13.24 -1.79
CA ASP A 20 -5.13 12.99 -0.60
C ASP A 20 -5.02 11.55 -0.13
N THR A 21 -5.07 10.61 -1.06
CA THR A 21 -4.90 9.19 -0.75
C THR A 21 -3.51 8.91 -0.19
N TYR A 22 -2.50 9.54 -0.78
CA TYR A 22 -1.13 9.41 -0.31
C TYR A 22 -0.97 9.92 1.12
N MET A 23 -1.57 11.07 1.44
CA MET A 23 -1.51 11.62 2.78
C MET A 23 -2.18 10.70 3.80
N GLU A 24 -3.33 10.13 3.45
CA GLU A 24 -3.99 9.15 4.30
C GLU A 24 -3.15 7.90 4.51
N TYR A 25 -2.51 7.44 3.44
CA TYR A 25 -1.60 6.29 3.54
C TYR A 25 -0.47 6.60 4.52
N LEU A 26 0.12 7.79 4.43
CA LEU A 26 1.21 8.19 5.33
C LEU A 26 0.75 8.21 6.78
N GLU A 27 -0.45 8.69 7.05
CA GLU A 27 -0.99 8.71 8.41
C GLU A 27 -1.13 7.30 8.98
N VAL A 28 -1.65 6.38 8.19
CA VAL A 28 -1.77 4.98 8.61
C VAL A 28 -0.40 4.35 8.81
N ARG A 29 0.51 4.59 7.88
CA ARG A 29 1.87 4.08 7.97
C ARG A 29 2.57 4.56 9.23
N ASP A 30 2.47 5.85 9.53
CA ASP A 30 3.11 6.42 10.71
C ASP A 30 2.52 5.85 12.00
N ASP A 31 1.22 5.67 12.06
CA ASP A 31 0.57 5.05 13.21
C ASP A 31 1.09 3.63 13.45
N ILE A 32 1.22 2.86 12.38
CA ILE A 32 1.67 1.48 12.48
C ILE A 32 3.15 1.39 12.80
N MET A 33 3.98 2.17 12.13
CA MET A 33 5.43 2.13 12.31
C MET A 33 5.91 2.91 13.53
N GLY A 34 5.15 3.92 13.94
CA GLY A 34 5.48 4.71 15.11
C GLY A 34 5.24 3.97 16.43
N THR A 35 4.46 2.89 16.37
CA THR A 35 4.22 2.07 17.55
C THR A 35 5.27 0.98 17.61
N GLU A 36 6.12 1.03 18.63
CA GLU A 36 7.11 -0.01 18.84
C GLU A 36 6.43 -1.36 19.00
N LYS A 37 6.72 -2.26 18.11
CA LYS A 37 6.12 -3.58 18.12
C LYS A 37 6.76 -4.43 19.21
N LYS A 38 6.08 -4.53 20.30
CA LYS A 38 6.47 -5.52 21.31
C LYS A 38 6.10 -6.87 20.71
N ASN A 39 7.04 -7.76 20.59
CA ASN A 39 6.82 -9.11 20.05
C ASN A 39 6.53 -9.15 18.54
N GLY A 40 6.74 -8.06 17.81
CA GLY A 40 6.57 -8.04 16.35
C GLY A 40 5.13 -8.17 15.87
N LEU A 41 4.16 -7.96 16.74
CA LEU A 41 2.75 -8.11 16.38
C LEU A 41 2.07 -6.75 16.32
N TYR A 42 1.08 -6.66 15.44
CA TYR A 42 0.25 -5.48 15.31
C TYR A 42 -0.99 -5.62 16.19
N THR A 43 -1.57 -4.49 16.61
CA THR A 43 -2.84 -4.53 17.32
C THR A 43 -3.96 -4.80 16.33
N ALA A 44 -5.11 -5.24 16.85
CA ALA A 44 -6.28 -5.46 16.00
C ALA A 44 -6.70 -4.16 15.30
N GLU A 45 -6.62 -3.04 15.99
CA GLU A 45 -6.94 -1.75 15.40
C GLU A 45 -6.01 -1.40 14.27
N GLN A 46 -4.70 -1.61 14.44
CA GLN A 46 -3.73 -1.38 13.38
C GLN A 46 -3.99 -2.27 12.18
N PHE A 47 -4.34 -3.51 12.42
CA PHE A 47 -4.64 -4.44 11.33
C PHE A 47 -5.88 -4.00 10.55
N ARG A 48 -6.92 -3.53 11.25
CA ARG A 48 -8.11 -2.97 10.58
C ARG A 48 -7.74 -1.77 9.72
N LYS A 49 -6.86 -0.92 10.22
CA LYS A 49 -6.36 0.24 9.45
C LYS A 49 -5.61 -0.21 8.21
N MET A 50 -4.83 -1.29 8.29
CA MET A 50 -4.17 -1.85 7.11
C MET A 50 -5.19 -2.27 6.06
N LEU A 51 -6.24 -2.97 6.48
CA LEU A 51 -7.28 -3.43 5.56
C LEU A 51 -7.96 -2.26 4.86
N ASP A 52 -8.38 -1.26 5.65
CA ASP A 52 -9.01 -0.07 5.09
C ASP A 52 -8.08 0.67 4.14
N CYS A 53 -6.80 0.76 4.51
CA CYS A 53 -5.80 1.44 3.72
C CYS A 53 -5.57 0.74 2.38
N ILE A 54 -5.48 -0.57 2.39
CA ILE A 54 -5.30 -1.33 1.14
C ILE A 54 -6.48 -1.08 0.20
N CYS A 55 -7.70 -1.14 0.73
CA CYS A 55 -8.89 -0.87 -0.09
C CYS A 55 -8.86 0.55 -0.68
N MET A 56 -8.52 1.53 0.15
CA MET A 56 -8.44 2.93 -0.28
C MET A 56 -7.39 3.12 -1.37
N VAL A 57 -6.21 2.56 -1.18
CA VAL A 57 -5.10 2.69 -2.12
C VAL A 57 -5.43 2.05 -3.47
N TYR A 58 -6.25 1.00 -3.47
CA TYR A 58 -6.71 0.35 -4.70
C TYR A 58 -7.97 1.02 -5.29
N GLY A 59 -8.32 2.22 -4.79
CA GLY A 59 -9.44 2.97 -5.32
C GLY A 59 -10.81 2.39 -4.98
N ASN A 60 -10.88 1.63 -3.89
CA ASN A 60 -12.13 1.00 -3.43
C ASN A 60 -12.76 0.08 -4.47
N GLN A 61 -11.92 -0.58 -5.28
CA GLN A 61 -12.39 -1.56 -6.26
C GLN A 61 -12.94 -2.82 -5.61
N PHE A 62 -12.62 -3.05 -4.36
CA PHE A 62 -13.12 -4.17 -3.56
C PHE A 62 -13.35 -3.69 -2.13
N THR A 63 -14.07 -4.48 -1.35
CA THR A 63 -14.40 -4.13 0.03
C THR A 63 -13.46 -4.84 1.00
N VAL A 64 -13.45 -4.35 2.25
CA VAL A 64 -12.70 -5.01 3.32
C VAL A 64 -13.20 -6.44 3.51
N ASP A 65 -14.52 -6.66 3.42
CA ASP A 65 -15.08 -8.00 3.55
C ASP A 65 -14.56 -8.95 2.47
N GLU A 66 -14.45 -8.46 1.24
CA GLU A 66 -13.88 -9.26 0.16
C GLU A 66 -12.40 -9.53 0.39
N LEU A 67 -11.67 -8.52 0.88
CA LEU A 67 -10.24 -8.63 1.12
C LEU A 67 -9.93 -9.67 2.20
N LYS A 68 -10.73 -9.71 3.25
CA LYS A 68 -10.49 -10.62 4.38
C LYS A 68 -11.30 -11.91 4.35
N ASP A 69 -12.02 -12.18 3.27
CA ASP A 69 -12.79 -13.41 3.16
C ASP A 69 -11.87 -14.61 3.31
N LYS A 70 -12.28 -15.55 4.18
CA LYS A 70 -11.40 -16.67 4.52
C LYS A 70 -11.16 -17.66 3.39
N GLU A 71 -12.03 -17.67 2.39
CA GLU A 71 -11.90 -18.60 1.25
C GLU A 71 -11.34 -17.91 0.01
N THR A 72 -11.77 -16.68 -0.27
CA THR A 72 -11.45 -15.99 -1.52
C THR A 72 -10.58 -14.77 -1.35
N GLY A 73 -10.39 -14.29 -0.12
CA GLY A 73 -9.59 -13.11 0.16
C GLY A 73 -8.13 -13.46 0.47
N LEU A 74 -7.45 -12.53 1.10
CA LEU A 74 -6.04 -12.69 1.47
C LEU A 74 -5.91 -13.19 2.91
N GLY A 75 -4.86 -13.98 3.17
CA GLY A 75 -4.52 -14.36 4.52
C GLY A 75 -3.75 -13.26 5.25
N VAL A 76 -3.54 -13.47 6.55
CA VAL A 76 -2.88 -12.49 7.41
C VAL A 76 -1.51 -12.07 6.87
N ALA A 77 -0.67 -13.03 6.54
CA ALA A 77 0.67 -12.72 6.04
C ALA A 77 0.62 -11.96 4.72
N ALA A 78 -0.30 -12.33 3.83
CA ALA A 78 -0.44 -11.67 2.54
C ALA A 78 -0.90 -10.22 2.70
N ILE A 79 -1.75 -9.94 3.68
CA ILE A 79 -2.22 -8.58 3.95
C ILE A 79 -1.08 -7.72 4.45
N ILE A 80 -0.31 -8.22 5.40
CA ILE A 80 0.85 -7.48 5.94
C ILE A 80 1.87 -7.24 4.83
N MET A 81 2.14 -8.26 4.02
CA MET A 81 3.07 -8.14 2.91
C MET A 81 2.60 -7.12 1.87
N GLU A 82 1.31 -7.13 1.54
CA GLU A 82 0.78 -6.17 0.57
C GLU A 82 0.93 -4.73 1.07
N PHE A 83 0.66 -4.51 2.35
CA PHE A 83 0.83 -3.18 2.94
C PHE A 83 2.28 -2.71 2.80
N ALA A 84 3.24 -3.58 3.07
CA ALA A 84 4.67 -3.27 2.93
C ALA A 84 5.07 -3.04 1.47
N LEU A 85 4.54 -3.84 0.56
CA LEU A 85 4.86 -3.73 -0.87
C LEU A 85 4.28 -2.47 -1.50
N ILE A 86 3.17 -1.98 -0.99
CA ILE A 86 2.62 -0.68 -1.43
C ILE A 86 3.63 0.42 -1.14
N GLU A 87 4.22 0.42 0.05
CA GLU A 87 5.22 1.42 0.42
C GLU A 87 6.44 1.34 -0.50
N GLU A 88 6.93 0.14 -0.76
CA GLU A 88 8.06 -0.07 -1.64
C GLU A 88 7.77 0.43 -3.06
N SER A 89 6.57 0.13 -3.57
CA SER A 89 6.14 0.57 -4.89
C SER A 89 6.10 2.10 -4.99
N LEU A 90 5.61 2.76 -3.95
CA LEU A 90 5.59 4.23 -3.90
C LEU A 90 7.00 4.81 -3.85
N GLY A 91 7.87 4.20 -3.06
CA GLY A 91 9.26 4.62 -2.99
C GLY A 91 9.96 4.53 -4.34
N ASP A 92 9.76 3.43 -5.04
CA ASP A 92 10.33 3.24 -6.38
C ASP A 92 9.82 4.28 -7.36
N GLU A 93 8.52 4.58 -7.32
CA GLU A 93 7.94 5.58 -8.21
C GLU A 93 8.53 6.98 -7.95
N VAL A 94 8.62 7.37 -6.69
CA VAL A 94 9.18 8.67 -6.30
C VAL A 94 10.66 8.75 -6.70
N ASN A 95 11.44 7.72 -6.39
CA ASN A 95 12.86 7.69 -6.71
C ASN A 95 13.10 7.72 -8.21
N GLY A 96 12.31 7.02 -8.98
CA GLY A 96 12.41 7.04 -10.44
C GLY A 96 12.18 8.42 -11.02
N LYS A 97 11.20 9.15 -10.50
CA LYS A 97 10.90 10.51 -10.96
C LYS A 97 11.99 11.48 -10.55
N VAL A 98 12.53 11.34 -9.35
CA VAL A 98 13.63 12.20 -8.89
C VAL A 98 14.87 11.98 -9.75
N GLU A 99 15.20 10.74 -10.05
CA GLU A 99 16.34 10.43 -10.93
C GLU A 99 16.17 11.06 -12.31
N LYS A 100 14.97 10.98 -12.85
CA LYS A 100 14.65 11.58 -14.14
C LYS A 100 14.86 13.09 -14.12
N LEU A 101 14.41 13.75 -13.07
CA LEU A 101 14.59 15.19 -12.92
C LEU A 101 16.07 15.56 -12.82
N GLN A 102 16.83 14.82 -12.03
CA GLN A 102 18.25 15.05 -11.89
C GLN A 102 19.00 14.88 -13.21
N LYS A 103 18.63 13.86 -13.96
CA LYS A 103 19.21 13.59 -15.27
C LYS A 103 18.94 14.75 -16.22
N ASN A 104 17.71 15.26 -16.21
CA ASN A 104 17.36 16.40 -17.07
C ASN A 104 18.16 17.64 -16.72
N PHE A 105 18.33 17.91 -15.44
CA PHE A 105 19.15 19.03 -15.00
C PHE A 105 20.61 18.88 -15.43
N THR A 106 21.14 17.68 -15.30
CA THR A 106 22.54 17.41 -15.66
C THR A 106 22.77 17.50 -17.15
N SER A 107 21.85 16.98 -17.96
CA SER A 107 22.01 17.00 -19.41
C SER A 107 21.72 18.35 -20.03
N GLY A 108 21.10 19.26 -19.33
CA GLY A 108 20.82 20.58 -19.82
C GLY A 108 21.99 21.54 -19.80
N LYS A 109 23.14 21.06 -19.40
CA LYS A 109 24.34 21.92 -19.34
C LYS A 109 25.16 21.87 -20.62
#